data_35775fd817eb6c444618d517ca02593e
#
_entry.id   35775fd817eb6c444618d517ca02593e
#
_cell.length_a   1.000
_cell.length_b   1.000
_cell.length_c   1.000
_cell.angle_alpha   90.00
_cell.angle_beta   90.00
_cell.angle_gamma   90.00
#
_symmetry.space_group_name_H-M   'P 1'
#
loop_
_entity.id
_entity.type
_entity.pdbx_description
1 polymer ?
#
loop_
_entity_poly.entity_id
_entity_poly.type
_entity_poly.pdbx_seq_one_letter_code
_entity_poly.pdbx_strand_id
1 'polypeptide(L)'
;MCGIAGIVSNNSSLVQQQKLQLMANALQHRGPDGEGFFINEQQQVGFAHRRLSVIDLSNNAAQPMHYLGRYTITYNGEIYNYLELKLTLQQKGYKFKSASDTEVILAAYDCYQYQCLQYFDGMFAFAIWDNQTQQLFAARDRFGEKPFYYFIDNEQFVFASEMKALWANGIDKSINNTQLINYLSQGFVSNPTSGVTTFYNNISKLPAASYLYYLPTTKQLNVERYWDIDKESKTAITKIHEIQEKFGELLQQSVSRRLRSDVSVGTSLSGGLDSSSIVAIISKLKNPNSSLKTFSATFPGFEKDESKYIREVAARFGIENETTSPTAI
;
A
#
# COMPACT_ATOMS: atom_id res chain seq x y z
N MET A 1 5.13 0.61 -7.97
CA MET A 1 4.74 0.27 -6.57
C MET A 1 5.77 -0.70 -6.02
N CYS A 2 6.20 -0.52 -4.77
CA CYS A 2 7.16 -1.43 -4.15
C CYS A 2 6.64 -2.87 -4.05
N GLY A 3 7.54 -3.83 -3.88
CA GLY A 3 7.26 -5.21 -3.57
C GLY A 3 7.88 -5.59 -2.22
N ILE A 4 7.09 -6.17 -1.32
CA ILE A 4 7.57 -6.69 -0.04
C ILE A 4 7.38 -8.19 0.04
N ALA A 5 8.31 -8.86 0.71
CA ALA A 5 8.21 -10.28 1.05
C ALA A 5 8.96 -10.57 2.34
N GLY A 6 8.57 -11.64 3.02
CA GLY A 6 9.29 -12.08 4.22
C GLY A 6 8.93 -13.48 4.67
N ILE A 7 9.83 -14.05 5.44
CA ILE A 7 9.72 -15.36 6.06
C ILE A 7 10.00 -15.22 7.55
N VAL A 8 9.14 -15.78 8.39
CA VAL A 8 9.34 -15.87 9.84
C VAL A 8 9.20 -17.32 10.26
N SER A 9 10.23 -17.86 10.90
CA SER A 9 10.27 -19.27 11.32
C SER A 9 11.24 -19.48 12.48
N ASN A 10 10.95 -20.42 13.37
CA ASN A 10 11.92 -20.91 14.33
C ASN A 10 12.89 -21.95 13.74
N ASN A 11 12.60 -22.44 12.54
CA ASN A 11 13.51 -23.30 11.79
C ASN A 11 14.39 -22.42 10.87
N SER A 12 15.63 -22.20 11.28
CA SER A 12 16.59 -21.35 10.56
C SER A 12 16.85 -21.80 9.10
N SER A 13 16.68 -23.09 8.80
CA SER A 13 16.84 -23.64 7.45
C SER A 13 15.76 -23.10 6.47
N LEU A 14 14.67 -22.54 6.97
CA LEU A 14 13.62 -21.92 6.13
C LEU A 14 13.90 -20.45 5.84
N VAL A 15 14.68 -19.75 6.69
CA VAL A 15 14.99 -18.34 6.55
C VAL A 15 16.34 -18.17 5.85
N GLN A 16 16.34 -18.32 4.53
CA GLN A 16 17.56 -18.33 3.72
C GLN A 16 17.56 -17.18 2.72
N GLN A 17 18.74 -16.59 2.48
CA GLN A 17 18.95 -15.52 1.49
C GLN A 17 18.48 -15.95 0.09
N GLN A 18 18.74 -17.19 -0.31
CA GLN A 18 18.33 -17.69 -1.62
C GLN A 18 16.80 -17.67 -1.81
N LYS A 19 16.04 -18.06 -0.78
CA LYS A 19 14.58 -18.00 -0.82
C LYS A 19 14.05 -16.58 -0.92
N LEU A 20 14.60 -15.66 -0.13
CA LEU A 20 14.26 -14.23 -0.20
C LEU A 20 14.59 -13.66 -1.59
N GLN A 21 15.70 -14.06 -2.19
CA GLN A 21 16.07 -13.64 -3.54
C GLN A 21 15.05 -14.12 -4.59
N LEU A 22 14.61 -15.38 -4.51
CA LEU A 22 13.57 -15.92 -5.41
C LEU A 22 12.25 -15.15 -5.27
N MET A 23 11.84 -14.85 -4.03
CA MET A 23 10.65 -14.06 -3.75
C MET A 23 10.79 -12.63 -4.30
N ALA A 24 11.94 -11.98 -4.09
CA ALA A 24 12.21 -10.64 -4.61
C ALA A 24 12.22 -10.61 -6.14
N ASN A 25 12.81 -11.60 -6.79
CA ASN A 25 12.82 -11.70 -8.26
C ASN A 25 11.41 -11.80 -8.85
N ALA A 26 10.53 -12.55 -8.19
CA ALA A 26 9.12 -12.61 -8.58
C ALA A 26 8.38 -11.26 -8.45
N LEU A 27 8.92 -10.31 -7.67
CA LEU A 27 8.37 -8.98 -7.45
C LEU A 27 9.11 -7.87 -8.21
N GLN A 28 10.11 -8.18 -9.05
CA GLN A 28 10.98 -7.20 -9.70
C GLN A 28 10.22 -6.13 -10.50
N HIS A 29 9.14 -6.51 -11.19
CA HIS A 29 8.31 -5.59 -11.98
C HIS A 29 7.60 -4.52 -11.11
N ARG A 30 7.47 -4.74 -9.78
CA ARG A 30 6.88 -3.77 -8.86
C ARG A 30 7.86 -2.66 -8.47
N GLY A 31 9.12 -2.99 -8.34
CA GLY A 31 10.15 -2.07 -7.86
C GLY A 31 11.46 -2.26 -8.62
N PRO A 32 11.61 -1.59 -9.77
CA PRO A 32 12.79 -1.73 -10.63
C PRO A 32 14.00 -0.96 -10.12
N ASP A 33 13.83 0.02 -9.20
CA ASP A 33 14.87 0.97 -8.85
C ASP A 33 15.88 0.44 -7.82
N GLY A 34 15.53 -0.65 -7.13
CA GLY A 34 16.46 -1.25 -6.17
C GLY A 34 15.89 -2.48 -5.48
N GLU A 35 16.77 -3.17 -4.78
CA GLU A 35 16.42 -4.31 -3.92
C GLU A 35 17.17 -4.22 -2.59
N GLY A 36 16.61 -4.86 -1.57
CA GLY A 36 17.25 -4.98 -0.27
C GLY A 36 16.79 -6.22 0.48
N PHE A 37 17.66 -6.72 1.34
CA PHE A 37 17.45 -7.92 2.12
C PHE A 37 17.88 -7.71 3.56
N PHE A 38 17.21 -8.43 4.45
CA PHE A 38 17.57 -8.51 5.85
C PHE A 38 17.32 -9.94 6.35
N ILE A 39 18.22 -10.47 7.12
CA ILE A 39 18.04 -11.68 7.94
C ILE A 39 18.62 -11.34 9.30
N ASN A 40 17.86 -11.60 10.37
CA ASN A 40 18.36 -11.38 11.72
C ASN A 40 19.42 -12.44 12.11
N GLU A 41 20.21 -12.14 13.14
CA GLU A 41 21.32 -13.01 13.58
C GLU A 41 20.87 -14.42 13.94
N GLN A 42 19.66 -14.56 14.49
CA GLN A 42 19.08 -15.84 14.86
C GLN A 42 18.47 -16.62 13.69
N GLN A 43 18.47 -16.02 12.47
CA GLN A 43 17.84 -16.59 11.28
C GLN A 43 16.37 -16.99 11.51
N GLN A 44 15.63 -16.16 12.27
CA GLN A 44 14.21 -16.36 12.55
C GLN A 44 13.31 -15.51 11.69
N VAL A 45 13.83 -14.41 11.17
CA VAL A 45 13.12 -13.51 10.26
C VAL A 45 14.02 -13.10 9.11
N GLY A 46 13.45 -13.13 7.92
CA GLY A 46 14.07 -12.58 6.73
C GLY A 46 13.07 -11.71 5.96
N PHE A 47 13.51 -10.53 5.51
CA PHE A 47 12.74 -9.62 4.69
C PHE A 47 13.43 -9.38 3.35
N ALA A 48 12.62 -9.23 2.31
CA ALA A 48 13.03 -8.77 0.99
C ALA A 48 12.18 -7.60 0.55
N HIS A 49 12.80 -6.64 -0.12
CA HIS A 49 12.15 -5.46 -0.65
C HIS A 49 12.56 -5.20 -2.10
N ARG A 50 11.59 -4.81 -2.94
CA ARG A 50 11.80 -4.25 -4.27
C ARG A 50 11.30 -2.81 -4.28
N ARG A 51 12.16 -1.86 -4.60
CA ARG A 51 11.92 -0.43 -4.47
C ARG A 51 11.45 0.19 -5.78
N LEU A 52 10.34 0.95 -5.70
CA LEU A 52 10.01 2.04 -6.61
C LEU A 52 10.19 3.33 -5.80
N SER A 53 11.16 4.14 -6.17
CA SER A 53 11.54 5.36 -5.43
C SER A 53 10.59 6.49 -5.74
N VAL A 54 9.81 6.97 -4.75
CA VAL A 54 8.83 8.05 -4.87
C VAL A 54 9.11 9.17 -3.87
N ILE A 55 9.39 8.83 -2.61
CA ILE A 55 9.76 9.76 -1.54
C ILE A 55 11.15 9.41 -1.06
N ASP A 56 12.01 10.43 -0.88
CA ASP A 56 13.41 10.32 -0.50
C ASP A 56 14.19 9.36 -1.43
N LEU A 57 14.64 9.86 -2.57
CA LEU A 57 15.33 9.07 -3.59
C LEU A 57 16.73 8.59 -3.15
N SER A 58 17.20 9.01 -1.97
CA SER A 58 18.51 8.62 -1.43
C SER A 58 18.52 7.20 -0.84
N ASN A 59 19.72 6.72 -0.55
CA ASN A 59 19.92 5.44 0.15
C ASN A 59 19.43 5.45 1.60
N ASN A 60 19.18 6.64 2.21
CA ASN A 60 18.64 6.73 3.57
C ASN A 60 17.20 6.17 3.68
N ALA A 61 16.48 6.12 2.54
CA ALA A 61 15.17 5.50 2.45
C ALA A 61 15.20 4.05 1.92
N ALA A 62 16.38 3.42 1.87
CA ALA A 62 16.49 2.02 1.49
C ALA A 62 15.76 1.11 2.50
N GLN A 63 15.22 0.01 1.96
CA GLN A 63 14.51 -0.98 2.77
C GLN A 63 15.06 -2.39 2.49
N PRO A 64 15.00 -3.31 3.46
CA PRO A 64 14.41 -3.15 4.81
C PRO A 64 15.12 -2.08 5.64
N MET A 65 14.32 -1.22 6.32
CA MET A 65 14.86 -0.11 7.12
C MET A 65 14.93 -0.50 8.60
N HIS A 66 16.04 -0.12 9.26
CA HIS A 66 16.26 -0.37 10.68
C HIS A 66 16.04 0.89 11.50
N TYR A 67 15.49 0.75 12.72
CA TYR A 67 15.22 1.85 13.60
C TYR A 67 15.47 1.49 15.07
N LEU A 68 16.18 2.37 15.80
CA LEU A 68 16.53 2.23 17.21
C LEU A 68 17.29 0.94 17.59
N GLY A 69 17.89 0.22 16.62
CA GLY A 69 18.49 -1.09 16.87
C GLY A 69 17.49 -2.18 17.26
N ARG A 70 16.20 -1.88 17.22
CA ARG A 70 15.11 -2.74 17.66
C ARG A 70 14.20 -3.20 16.52
N TYR A 71 13.78 -2.26 15.69
CA TYR A 71 12.79 -2.52 14.66
C TYR A 71 13.40 -2.64 13.28
N THR A 72 12.85 -3.53 12.48
CA THR A 72 13.12 -3.62 11.04
C THR A 72 11.82 -3.68 10.29
N ILE A 73 11.65 -2.82 9.26
CA ILE A 73 10.44 -2.75 8.44
C ILE A 73 10.72 -3.10 6.97
N THR A 74 9.75 -3.76 6.34
CA THR A 74 9.57 -3.76 4.88
C THR A 74 8.18 -3.22 4.55
N TYR A 75 8.10 -2.26 3.63
CA TYR A 75 6.93 -1.43 3.41
C TYR A 75 6.66 -1.15 1.93
N ASN A 76 5.41 -1.28 1.53
CA ASN A 76 4.91 -0.90 0.22
C ASN A 76 3.74 0.06 0.40
N GLY A 77 3.93 1.33 0.07
CA GLY A 77 2.87 2.32 0.23
C GLY A 77 3.37 3.75 0.23
N GLU A 78 2.49 4.65 0.67
CA GLU A 78 2.74 6.05 0.97
C GLU A 78 1.86 6.51 2.12
N ILE A 79 2.48 7.10 3.15
CA ILE A 79 1.76 7.78 4.24
C ILE A 79 1.72 9.27 3.89
N TYR A 80 0.62 9.73 3.31
CA TYR A 80 0.49 11.07 2.75
C TYR A 80 0.62 12.21 3.77
N ASN A 81 0.26 11.95 5.04
CA ASN A 81 0.39 12.91 6.13
C ASN A 81 1.67 12.73 6.95
N TYR A 82 2.72 12.12 6.37
CA TYR A 82 3.95 11.82 7.09
C TYR A 82 4.66 13.06 7.63
N LEU A 83 4.57 14.22 6.94
CA LEU A 83 5.20 15.45 7.37
C LEU A 83 4.58 15.98 8.68
N GLU A 84 3.26 16.01 8.77
CA GLU A 84 2.53 16.42 9.96
C GLU A 84 2.79 15.47 11.14
N LEU A 85 2.79 14.17 10.84
CA LEU A 85 3.08 13.15 11.85
C LEU A 85 4.54 13.23 12.34
N LYS A 86 5.48 13.47 11.43
CA LYS A 86 6.91 13.68 11.75
C LYS A 86 7.09 14.84 12.71
N LEU A 87 6.43 15.99 12.48
CA LEU A 87 6.47 17.14 13.39
C LEU A 87 5.95 16.78 14.78
N THR A 88 4.83 16.06 14.85
CA THR A 88 4.26 15.61 16.14
C THR A 88 5.21 14.67 16.89
N LEU A 89 5.87 13.75 16.18
CA LEU A 89 6.84 12.83 16.77
C LEU A 89 8.13 13.55 17.20
N GLN A 90 8.58 14.55 16.45
CA GLN A 90 9.71 15.40 16.85
C GLN A 90 9.46 16.15 18.17
N GLN A 91 8.23 16.66 18.38
CA GLN A 91 7.84 17.27 19.66
C GLN A 91 7.86 16.27 20.82
N LYS A 92 7.75 14.97 20.55
CA LYS A 92 7.92 13.89 21.53
C LYS A 92 9.36 13.40 21.69
N GLY A 93 10.32 14.05 21.02
CA GLY A 93 11.75 13.75 21.14
C GLY A 93 12.31 12.79 20.09
N TYR A 94 11.52 12.32 19.13
CA TYR A 94 12.02 11.46 18.06
C TYR A 94 12.90 12.22 17.07
N LYS A 95 13.98 11.58 16.64
CA LYS A 95 14.92 12.10 15.64
C LYS A 95 14.85 11.29 14.36
N PHE A 96 14.98 11.94 13.22
CA PHE A 96 14.88 11.35 11.90
C PHE A 96 16.18 11.56 11.12
N LYS A 97 16.61 10.53 10.39
CA LYS A 97 17.82 10.55 9.54
C LYS A 97 17.47 10.64 8.06
N SER A 98 16.23 10.30 7.70
CA SER A 98 15.73 10.31 6.33
C SER A 98 14.59 11.32 6.16
N ALA A 99 14.26 11.62 4.91
CA ALA A 99 13.05 12.33 4.56
C ALA A 99 11.86 11.36 4.26
N SER A 100 12.07 10.05 4.41
CA SER A 100 11.12 9.01 4.08
C SER A 100 9.98 8.91 5.10
N ASP A 101 8.79 8.60 4.60
CA ASP A 101 7.62 8.20 5.39
C ASP A 101 7.83 6.86 6.11
N THR A 102 8.69 5.99 5.58
CA THR A 102 9.06 4.70 6.19
C THR A 102 9.62 4.87 7.60
N GLU A 103 10.52 5.84 7.80
CA GLU A 103 11.07 6.12 9.13
C GLU A 103 10.00 6.68 10.08
N VAL A 104 9.04 7.45 9.54
CA VAL A 104 7.92 7.98 10.31
C VAL A 104 6.98 6.85 10.78
N ILE A 105 6.76 5.81 9.97
CA ILE A 105 6.02 4.61 10.39
C ILE A 105 6.70 3.96 11.60
N LEU A 106 8.01 3.75 11.55
CA LEU A 106 8.77 3.11 12.62
C LEU A 106 8.74 3.94 13.93
N ALA A 107 8.93 5.25 13.84
CA ALA A 107 8.84 6.15 15.00
C ALA A 107 7.41 6.19 15.57
N ALA A 108 6.39 6.18 14.73
CA ALA A 108 5.00 6.12 15.16
C ALA A 108 4.67 4.78 15.83
N TYR A 109 5.19 3.67 15.29
CA TYR A 109 5.00 2.35 15.90
C TYR A 109 5.71 2.24 17.26
N ASP A 110 6.91 2.76 17.41
CA ASP A 110 7.59 2.82 18.70
C ASP A 110 6.80 3.64 19.72
N CYS A 111 6.25 4.78 19.29
CA CYS A 111 5.50 5.71 20.15
C CYS A 111 4.12 5.20 20.57
N TYR A 112 3.37 4.55 19.65
CA TYR A 112 1.95 4.27 19.82
C TYR A 112 1.58 2.80 19.63
N GLN A 113 2.54 1.95 19.31
CA GLN A 113 2.31 0.54 18.94
C GLN A 113 1.24 0.44 17.84
N TYR A 114 0.36 -0.57 17.83
CA TYR A 114 -0.69 -0.74 16.82
C TYR A 114 -1.61 0.49 16.67
N GLN A 115 -1.73 1.32 17.70
CA GLN A 115 -2.54 2.54 17.66
C GLN A 115 -2.00 3.59 16.67
N CYS A 116 -0.74 3.46 16.21
CA CYS A 116 -0.18 4.30 15.16
C CYS A 116 -1.04 4.28 13.88
N LEU A 117 -1.74 3.18 13.60
CA LEU A 117 -2.60 3.01 12.44
C LEU A 117 -3.76 4.02 12.39
N GLN A 118 -4.20 4.53 13.54
CA GLN A 118 -5.24 5.56 13.61
C GLN A 118 -4.78 6.92 13.04
N TYR A 119 -3.48 7.18 13.10
CA TYR A 119 -2.88 8.44 12.67
C TYR A 119 -2.46 8.44 11.20
N PHE A 120 -2.43 7.29 10.53
CA PHE A 120 -1.98 7.18 9.15
C PHE A 120 -3.09 7.57 8.17
N ASP A 121 -2.81 8.55 7.31
CA ASP A 121 -3.56 8.85 6.09
C ASP A 121 -2.71 8.39 4.91
N GLY A 122 -3.04 7.24 4.33
CA GLY A 122 -2.21 6.65 3.30
C GLY A 122 -2.73 5.32 2.76
N MET A 123 -2.05 4.85 1.72
CA MET A 123 -2.21 3.52 1.15
C MET A 123 -0.98 2.69 1.52
N PHE A 124 -1.15 1.59 2.23
CA PHE A 124 0.00 0.86 2.75
C PHE A 124 -0.25 -0.63 3.00
N ALA A 125 0.83 -1.38 2.88
CA ALA A 125 1.03 -2.69 3.46
C ALA A 125 2.47 -2.78 3.97
N PHE A 126 2.67 -3.13 5.22
CA PHE A 126 4.00 -3.26 5.80
C PHE A 126 4.09 -4.40 6.79
N ALA A 127 5.32 -4.81 7.07
CA ALA A 127 5.65 -5.74 8.13
C ALA A 127 6.83 -5.19 8.94
N ILE A 128 6.70 -5.17 10.25
CA ILE A 128 7.71 -4.75 11.22
C ILE A 128 8.10 -5.94 12.09
N TRP A 129 9.38 -6.23 12.15
CA TRP A 129 9.94 -7.15 13.13
C TRP A 129 10.44 -6.36 14.34
N ASP A 130 9.99 -6.74 15.53
CA ASP A 130 10.50 -6.23 16.79
C ASP A 130 11.49 -7.24 17.38
N ASN A 131 12.76 -6.88 17.35
CA ASN A 131 13.84 -7.75 17.84
C ASN A 131 13.83 -7.95 19.37
N GLN A 132 13.17 -7.05 20.11
CA GLN A 132 13.07 -7.18 21.56
C GLN A 132 11.97 -8.15 21.96
N THR A 133 10.80 -8.09 21.34
CA THR A 133 9.67 -8.98 21.65
C THR A 133 9.65 -10.23 20.77
N GLN A 134 10.53 -10.33 19.76
CA GLN A 134 10.60 -11.43 18.79
C GLN A 134 9.26 -11.67 18.11
N GLN A 135 8.58 -10.57 17.71
CA GLN A 135 7.25 -10.60 17.16
C GLN A 135 7.20 -9.85 15.81
N LEU A 136 6.44 -10.41 14.89
CA LEU A 136 6.06 -9.72 13.66
C LEU A 136 4.75 -8.96 13.87
N PHE A 137 4.77 -7.67 13.53
CA PHE A 137 3.58 -6.85 13.34
C PHE A 137 3.43 -6.53 11.88
N ALA A 138 2.25 -6.74 11.28
CA ALA A 138 1.98 -6.33 9.92
C ALA A 138 0.61 -5.65 9.83
N ALA A 139 0.47 -4.69 8.92
CA ALA A 139 -0.77 -3.95 8.75
C ALA A 139 -1.05 -3.63 7.29
N ARG A 140 -2.33 -3.43 6.99
CA ARG A 140 -2.85 -3.07 5.69
C ARG A 140 -3.80 -1.88 5.81
N ASP A 141 -3.74 -0.97 4.84
CA ASP A 141 -4.52 0.27 4.83
C ASP A 141 -6.05 0.07 4.90
N ARG A 142 -6.77 1.17 5.21
CA ARG A 142 -8.22 1.19 5.46
C ARG A 142 -9.05 0.58 4.34
N PHE A 143 -8.64 0.75 3.08
CA PHE A 143 -9.38 0.27 1.91
C PHE A 143 -8.73 -0.94 1.24
N GLY A 144 -7.57 -1.40 1.74
CA GLY A 144 -6.81 -2.52 1.18
C GLY A 144 -6.23 -2.22 -0.20
N GLU A 145 -5.84 -0.97 -0.44
CA GLU A 145 -5.23 -0.51 -1.68
C GLU A 145 -3.90 -1.22 -1.96
N LYS A 146 -3.09 -1.43 -0.93
CA LYS A 146 -1.86 -2.21 -1.06
C LYS A 146 -2.11 -3.67 -0.72
N PRO A 147 -1.60 -4.60 -1.52
CA PRO A 147 -1.81 -6.03 -1.28
C PRO A 147 -0.89 -6.56 -0.17
N PHE A 148 -1.41 -7.50 0.61
CA PHE A 148 -0.66 -8.29 1.58
C PHE A 148 -1.24 -9.71 1.61
N TYR A 149 -0.51 -10.67 1.06
CA TYR A 149 -0.85 -12.10 1.06
C TYR A 149 0.07 -12.84 2.03
N TYR A 150 -0.46 -13.87 2.68
CA TYR A 150 0.33 -14.66 3.59
C TYR A 150 -0.06 -16.14 3.54
N PHE A 151 0.90 -16.96 3.92
CA PHE A 151 0.79 -18.39 4.17
C PHE A 151 1.25 -18.67 5.60
N ILE A 152 0.61 -19.59 6.28
CA ILE A 152 1.02 -20.05 7.61
C ILE A 152 0.84 -21.56 7.71
N ASP A 153 1.82 -22.23 8.28
CA ASP A 153 1.78 -23.63 8.67
C ASP A 153 2.43 -23.84 10.05
N ASN A 154 2.74 -25.08 10.39
CA ASN A 154 3.37 -25.42 11.66
C ASN A 154 4.85 -24.99 11.77
N GLU A 155 5.50 -24.56 10.70
CA GLU A 155 6.92 -24.25 10.69
C GLU A 155 7.22 -22.79 10.37
N GLN A 156 6.36 -22.12 9.60
CA GLN A 156 6.67 -20.78 9.09
C GLN A 156 5.43 -19.93 8.88
N PHE A 157 5.63 -18.63 8.95
CA PHE A 157 4.74 -17.59 8.41
C PHE A 157 5.47 -16.91 7.26
N VAL A 158 4.88 -16.90 6.07
CA VAL A 158 5.44 -16.29 4.86
C VAL A 158 4.47 -15.27 4.32
N PHE A 159 4.95 -14.09 3.95
CA PHE A 159 4.11 -13.05 3.37
C PHE A 159 4.74 -12.43 2.13
N ALA A 160 3.89 -11.85 1.27
CA ALA A 160 4.33 -11.09 0.11
C ALA A 160 3.25 -10.13 -0.43
N SER A 161 3.68 -9.15 -1.23
CA SER A 161 2.78 -8.29 -2.00
C SER A 161 1.99 -9.05 -3.06
N GLU A 162 2.52 -10.16 -3.60
CA GLU A 162 1.84 -10.95 -4.62
C GLU A 162 2.04 -12.45 -4.36
N MET A 163 1.01 -13.24 -4.67
CA MET A 163 1.02 -14.70 -4.44
C MET A 163 2.15 -15.41 -5.18
N LYS A 164 2.60 -14.90 -6.34
CA LYS A 164 3.71 -15.51 -7.07
C LYS A 164 5.04 -15.51 -6.32
N ALA A 165 5.24 -14.57 -5.39
CA ALA A 165 6.39 -14.60 -4.52
C ALA A 165 6.29 -15.69 -3.44
N LEU A 166 5.07 -16.01 -2.97
CA LEU A 166 4.84 -17.16 -2.09
C LEU A 166 5.16 -18.48 -2.83
N TRP A 167 4.72 -18.60 -4.07
CA TRP A 167 5.03 -19.76 -4.91
C TRP A 167 6.53 -19.91 -5.20
N ALA A 168 7.24 -18.79 -5.38
CA ALA A 168 8.71 -18.82 -5.56
C ALA A 168 9.42 -19.34 -4.30
N ASN A 169 8.80 -19.23 -3.11
CA ASN A 169 9.27 -19.85 -1.87
C ASN A 169 8.86 -21.33 -1.71
N GLY A 170 8.16 -21.91 -2.68
CA GLY A 170 7.74 -23.31 -2.65
C GLY A 170 6.32 -23.55 -2.08
N ILE A 171 5.54 -22.51 -1.81
CA ILE A 171 4.14 -22.66 -1.37
C ILE A 171 3.31 -23.23 -2.52
N ASP A 172 2.44 -24.20 -2.19
CA ASP A 172 1.61 -24.91 -3.16
C ASP A 172 0.59 -23.99 -3.86
N LYS A 173 0.32 -24.30 -5.15
CA LYS A 173 -0.62 -23.58 -6.03
C LYS A 173 -1.98 -24.24 -6.14
N SER A 174 -2.36 -25.11 -5.23
CA SER A 174 -3.64 -25.79 -5.28
C SER A 174 -4.81 -24.79 -5.27
N ILE A 175 -5.75 -25.00 -6.19
CA ILE A 175 -6.87 -24.07 -6.41
C ILE A 175 -7.94 -24.30 -5.34
N ASN A 176 -8.49 -23.19 -4.83
CA ASN A 176 -9.69 -23.18 -3.99
C ASN A 176 -10.93 -23.31 -4.87
N ASN A 177 -11.45 -24.52 -4.99
CA ASN A 177 -12.59 -24.80 -5.85
C ASN A 177 -13.86 -24.02 -5.48
N THR A 178 -14.08 -23.76 -4.19
CA THR A 178 -15.23 -22.94 -3.73
C THR A 178 -15.14 -21.52 -4.26
N GLN A 179 -13.96 -20.89 -4.15
CA GLN A 179 -13.75 -19.55 -4.66
C GLN A 179 -13.81 -19.50 -6.19
N LEU A 180 -13.31 -20.52 -6.88
CA LEU A 180 -13.40 -20.65 -8.33
C LEU A 180 -14.87 -20.76 -8.80
N ILE A 181 -15.68 -21.57 -8.11
CA ILE A 181 -17.12 -21.71 -8.42
C ILE A 181 -17.84 -20.37 -8.18
N ASN A 182 -17.58 -19.68 -7.09
CA ASN A 182 -18.15 -18.37 -6.81
C ASN A 182 -17.80 -17.34 -7.89
N TYR A 183 -16.59 -17.39 -8.40
CA TYR A 183 -16.17 -16.54 -9.52
C TYR A 183 -16.90 -16.88 -10.81
N LEU A 184 -16.92 -18.15 -11.19
CA LEU A 184 -17.55 -18.61 -12.45
C LEU A 184 -19.06 -18.40 -12.46
N SER A 185 -19.73 -18.54 -11.30
CA SER A 185 -21.18 -18.43 -11.20
C SER A 185 -21.68 -17.00 -10.98
N GLN A 186 -20.92 -16.15 -10.28
CA GLN A 186 -21.38 -14.85 -9.81
C GLN A 186 -20.39 -13.69 -10.08
N GLY A 187 -19.21 -13.98 -10.65
CA GLY A 187 -18.19 -12.98 -10.94
C GLY A 187 -17.43 -12.47 -9.71
N PHE A 188 -17.57 -13.09 -8.53
CA PHE A 188 -16.90 -12.64 -7.31
C PHE A 188 -15.40 -12.95 -7.34
N VAL A 189 -14.58 -11.94 -7.60
CA VAL A 189 -13.11 -12.02 -7.51
C VAL A 189 -12.63 -12.18 -6.06
N SER A 190 -13.38 -11.63 -5.11
CA SER A 190 -13.13 -11.80 -3.67
C SER A 190 -14.39 -12.36 -3.01
N ASN A 191 -14.23 -13.22 -2.03
CA ASN A 191 -15.37 -13.73 -1.27
C ASN A 191 -16.02 -12.56 -0.49
N PRO A 192 -17.32 -12.26 -0.74
CA PRO A 192 -17.98 -11.11 -0.11
C PRO A 192 -18.19 -11.27 1.40
N THR A 193 -18.18 -12.50 1.91
CA THR A 193 -18.35 -12.80 3.34
C THR A 193 -17.04 -13.00 4.07
N SER A 194 -15.93 -13.16 3.35
CA SER A 194 -14.60 -13.39 3.93
C SER A 194 -13.56 -12.55 3.18
N GLY A 195 -13.08 -11.49 3.80
CA GLY A 195 -11.99 -10.67 3.27
C GLY A 195 -10.63 -11.38 3.18
N VAL A 196 -10.54 -12.62 3.66
CA VAL A 196 -9.30 -13.41 3.82
C VAL A 196 -9.06 -14.34 2.64
N THR A 197 -10.13 -14.95 2.10
CA THR A 197 -10.05 -16.04 1.12
C THR A 197 -9.48 -15.58 -0.23
N THR A 198 -8.62 -16.42 -0.82
CA THR A 198 -8.07 -16.24 -2.18
C THR A 198 -8.48 -17.39 -3.11
N PHE A 199 -8.09 -17.32 -4.38
CA PHE A 199 -8.27 -18.42 -5.34
C PHE A 199 -7.40 -19.65 -5.08
N TYR A 200 -6.50 -19.58 -4.10
CA TYR A 200 -5.57 -20.65 -3.76
C TYR A 200 -5.79 -21.11 -2.32
N ASN A 201 -5.76 -22.43 -2.13
CA ASN A 201 -5.76 -23.02 -0.81
C ASN A 201 -4.51 -22.54 -0.04
N ASN A 202 -4.62 -22.45 1.28
CA ASN A 202 -3.52 -22.09 2.19
C ASN A 202 -2.93 -20.68 2.01
N ILE A 203 -3.34 -19.92 0.98
CA ILE A 203 -2.94 -18.51 0.82
C ILE A 203 -4.09 -17.62 1.24
N SER A 204 -3.84 -16.84 2.27
CA SER A 204 -4.76 -15.85 2.81
C SER A 204 -4.36 -14.44 2.41
N LYS A 205 -5.33 -13.54 2.43
CA LYS A 205 -5.12 -12.10 2.25
C LYS A 205 -5.40 -11.40 3.57
N LEU A 206 -4.52 -10.51 4.01
CA LEU A 206 -4.83 -9.64 5.14
C LEU A 206 -5.99 -8.72 4.75
N PRO A 207 -7.11 -8.72 5.48
CA PRO A 207 -8.25 -7.85 5.14
C PRO A 207 -7.89 -6.37 5.15
N ALA A 208 -8.66 -5.56 4.45
CA ALA A 208 -8.57 -4.11 4.56
C ALA A 208 -8.79 -3.65 6.01
N ALA A 209 -8.18 -2.52 6.39
CA ALA A 209 -8.27 -1.95 7.73
C ALA A 209 -7.88 -2.93 8.86
N SER A 210 -6.95 -3.84 8.59
CA SER A 210 -6.54 -4.86 9.56
C SER A 210 -5.05 -4.88 9.80
N TYR A 211 -4.70 -5.34 10.98
CA TYR A 211 -3.33 -5.67 11.34
C TYR A 211 -3.25 -7.10 11.86
N LEU A 212 -2.04 -7.63 11.90
CA LEU A 212 -1.76 -8.92 12.52
C LEU A 212 -0.54 -8.83 13.43
N TYR A 213 -0.55 -9.70 14.45
CA TYR A 213 0.63 -10.08 15.19
C TYR A 213 0.90 -11.57 14.96
N TYR A 214 2.16 -11.91 14.74
CA TYR A 214 2.60 -13.29 14.67
C TYR A 214 3.80 -13.51 15.61
N LEU A 215 3.65 -14.47 16.51
CA LEU A 215 4.70 -14.87 17.48
C LEU A 215 5.23 -16.26 17.08
N PRO A 216 6.45 -16.37 16.53
CA PRO A 216 6.96 -17.65 16.02
C PRO A 216 7.16 -18.71 17.09
N THR A 217 7.43 -18.33 18.35
CA THR A 217 7.62 -19.26 19.46
C THR A 217 6.37 -20.07 19.79
N THR A 218 5.20 -19.45 19.75
CA THR A 218 3.90 -20.10 20.01
C THR A 218 3.13 -20.41 18.73
N LYS A 219 3.61 -19.92 17.57
CA LYS A 219 2.92 -19.98 16.27
C LYS A 219 1.54 -19.29 16.29
N GLN A 220 1.34 -18.40 17.25
CA GLN A 220 0.08 -17.68 17.41
C GLN A 220 0.00 -16.55 16.40
N LEU A 221 -1.07 -16.57 15.61
CA LEU A 221 -1.47 -15.50 14.69
C LEU A 221 -2.75 -14.86 15.22
N ASN A 222 -2.70 -13.56 15.48
CA ASN A 222 -3.86 -12.73 15.81
C ASN A 222 -4.07 -11.72 14.68
N VAL A 223 -5.28 -11.66 14.13
CA VAL A 223 -5.68 -10.69 13.11
C VAL A 223 -6.83 -9.86 13.65
N GLU A 224 -6.66 -8.54 13.65
CA GLU A 224 -7.65 -7.62 14.20
C GLU A 224 -7.92 -6.48 13.22
N ARG A 225 -9.16 -5.98 13.23
CA ARG A 225 -9.57 -4.81 12.47
C ARG A 225 -9.33 -3.56 13.30
N TYR A 226 -8.61 -2.57 12.75
CA TYR A 226 -8.32 -1.33 13.45
C TYR A 226 -9.24 -0.16 13.06
N TRP A 227 -9.98 -0.26 11.95
CA TRP A 227 -10.86 0.80 11.48
C TRP A 227 -12.06 0.24 10.72
N ASP A 228 -13.20 0.90 10.85
CA ASP A 228 -14.39 0.72 10.03
C ASP A 228 -15.11 2.06 9.85
N ILE A 229 -16.03 2.13 8.89
CA ILE A 229 -16.92 3.29 8.72
C ILE A 229 -17.92 3.29 9.85
N ASP A 230 -17.96 4.37 10.62
CA ASP A 230 -18.99 4.59 11.62
C ASP A 230 -20.31 4.96 10.90
N LYS A 231 -21.20 3.99 10.80
CA LYS A 231 -22.50 4.14 10.13
C LYS A 231 -23.52 4.93 10.95
N GLU A 232 -23.28 5.05 12.24
CA GLU A 232 -24.17 5.77 13.16
C GLU A 232 -23.74 7.24 13.36
N SER A 233 -22.57 7.58 12.89
CA SER A 233 -22.03 8.94 12.97
C SER A 233 -22.90 9.91 12.18
N LYS A 234 -23.33 10.98 12.84
CA LYS A 234 -24.10 12.07 12.24
C LYS A 234 -23.29 13.34 12.28
N THR A 235 -23.24 14.05 11.16
CA THR A 235 -22.68 15.39 11.16
C THR A 235 -23.60 16.40 11.82
N ALA A 236 -23.04 17.35 12.57
CA ALA A 236 -23.77 18.49 13.09
C ALA A 236 -24.10 19.53 11.98
N ILE A 237 -23.47 19.42 10.82
CA ILE A 237 -23.67 20.31 9.68
C ILE A 237 -24.96 19.90 8.97
N THR A 238 -25.96 20.81 8.93
CA THR A 238 -27.28 20.56 8.32
C THR A 238 -27.53 21.38 7.06
N LYS A 239 -26.84 22.52 6.90
CA LYS A 239 -27.03 23.39 5.72
C LYS A 239 -26.22 22.85 4.53
N ILE A 240 -26.87 22.76 3.38
CA ILE A 240 -26.30 22.15 2.19
C ILE A 240 -25.01 22.86 1.70
N HIS A 241 -24.94 24.19 1.79
CA HIS A 241 -23.75 24.93 1.39
C HIS A 241 -22.56 24.65 2.32
N GLU A 242 -22.77 24.54 3.64
CA GLU A 242 -21.72 24.19 4.60
C GLU A 242 -21.19 22.76 4.37
N ILE A 243 -22.07 21.83 3.96
CA ILE A 243 -21.70 20.46 3.57
C ILE A 243 -20.84 20.50 2.30
N GLN A 244 -21.24 21.27 1.28
CA GLN A 244 -20.51 21.42 0.03
C GLN A 244 -19.13 22.05 0.24
N GLU A 245 -19.04 23.09 1.05
CA GLU A 245 -17.76 23.73 1.42
C GLU A 245 -16.85 22.72 2.14
N LYS A 246 -17.37 22.04 3.15
CA LYS A 246 -16.59 21.06 3.91
C LYS A 246 -16.12 19.89 3.07
N PHE A 247 -16.98 19.37 2.19
CA PHE A 247 -16.60 18.34 1.22
C PHE A 247 -15.49 18.83 0.28
N GLY A 248 -15.61 20.05 -0.26
CA GLY A 248 -14.61 20.66 -1.11
C GLY A 248 -13.26 20.82 -0.42
N GLU A 249 -13.24 21.29 0.83
CA GLU A 249 -12.02 21.40 1.65
C GLU A 249 -11.35 20.03 1.85
N LEU A 250 -12.12 19.01 2.25
CA LEU A 250 -11.60 17.66 2.48
C LEU A 250 -11.04 17.04 1.20
N LEU A 251 -11.75 17.20 0.08
CA LEU A 251 -11.30 16.70 -1.21
C LEU A 251 -10.01 17.40 -1.65
N GLN A 252 -9.95 18.74 -1.53
CA GLN A 252 -8.75 19.52 -1.85
C GLN A 252 -7.57 19.12 -0.96
N GLN A 253 -7.77 18.93 0.34
CA GLN A 253 -6.73 18.48 1.26
C GLN A 253 -6.24 17.07 0.89
N SER A 254 -7.15 16.16 0.56
CA SER A 254 -6.84 14.80 0.11
C SER A 254 -5.97 14.80 -1.14
N VAL A 255 -6.36 15.58 -2.16
CA VAL A 255 -5.58 15.72 -3.40
C VAL A 255 -4.22 16.33 -3.13
N SER A 256 -4.18 17.44 -2.35
CA SER A 256 -2.91 18.12 -2.01
C SER A 256 -1.89 17.21 -1.35
N ARG A 257 -2.32 16.36 -0.40
CA ARG A 257 -1.43 15.41 0.27
C ARG A 257 -0.88 14.35 -0.70
N ARG A 258 -1.70 13.86 -1.63
CA ARG A 258 -1.32 12.86 -2.63
C ARG A 258 -0.40 13.37 -3.73
N LEU A 259 -0.22 14.68 -3.82
CA LEU A 259 0.77 15.31 -4.72
C LEU A 259 2.17 15.41 -4.10
N ARG A 260 2.35 14.99 -2.84
CA ARG A 260 3.67 14.94 -2.18
C ARG A 260 4.49 13.83 -2.79
N SER A 261 5.51 14.20 -3.54
CA SER A 261 6.37 13.26 -4.28
C SER A 261 7.66 13.97 -4.68
N ASP A 262 8.77 13.26 -4.64
CA ASP A 262 10.07 13.72 -5.14
C ASP A 262 10.27 13.38 -6.63
N VAL A 263 9.27 12.75 -7.26
CA VAL A 263 9.21 12.47 -8.68
C VAL A 263 7.98 13.12 -9.32
N SER A 264 7.98 13.24 -10.65
CA SER A 264 6.85 13.81 -11.39
C SER A 264 5.58 12.99 -11.16
N VAL A 265 4.47 13.69 -10.88
CA VAL A 265 3.15 13.10 -10.68
C VAL A 265 2.27 13.38 -11.89
N GLY A 266 1.72 12.32 -12.47
CA GLY A 266 0.66 12.39 -13.47
C GLY A 266 -0.67 11.87 -12.91
N THR A 267 -1.77 12.14 -13.60
CA THR A 267 -3.09 11.62 -13.22
C THR A 267 -3.83 11.04 -14.41
N SER A 268 -4.66 10.04 -14.18
CA SER A 268 -5.58 9.55 -15.22
C SER A 268 -6.74 10.53 -15.39
N LEU A 269 -7.20 10.67 -16.63
CA LEU A 269 -8.36 11.49 -17.00
C LEU A 269 -9.28 10.66 -17.89
N SER A 270 -10.44 10.27 -17.35
CA SER A 270 -11.47 9.55 -18.11
C SER A 270 -12.53 10.49 -18.71
N GLY A 271 -12.56 11.77 -18.30
CA GLY A 271 -13.63 12.70 -18.67
C GLY A 271 -14.87 12.60 -17.75
N GLY A 272 -14.93 11.61 -16.89
CA GLY A 272 -15.98 11.47 -15.86
C GLY A 272 -15.85 12.52 -14.74
N LEU A 273 -16.89 12.66 -13.91
CA LEU A 273 -16.98 13.68 -12.86
C LEU A 273 -15.81 13.61 -11.87
N ASP A 274 -15.45 12.42 -11.41
CA ASP A 274 -14.43 12.23 -10.38
C ASP A 274 -13.05 12.64 -10.88
N SER A 275 -12.62 12.09 -12.03
CA SER A 275 -11.31 12.39 -12.62
C SER A 275 -11.19 13.87 -13.01
N SER A 276 -12.27 14.46 -13.54
CA SER A 276 -12.32 15.89 -13.91
C SER A 276 -12.23 16.79 -12.68
N SER A 277 -12.89 16.43 -11.58
CA SER A 277 -12.81 17.14 -10.29
C SER A 277 -11.40 17.13 -9.71
N ILE A 278 -10.72 15.98 -9.75
CA ILE A 278 -9.33 15.83 -9.31
C ILE A 278 -8.42 16.72 -10.16
N VAL A 279 -8.54 16.67 -11.49
CA VAL A 279 -7.77 17.52 -12.42
C VAL A 279 -7.99 18.99 -12.15
N ALA A 280 -9.24 19.42 -11.92
CA ALA A 280 -9.59 20.80 -11.60
C ALA A 280 -8.92 21.27 -10.29
N ILE A 281 -8.91 20.43 -9.26
CA ILE A 281 -8.26 20.74 -7.98
C ILE A 281 -6.75 20.81 -8.16
N ILE A 282 -6.13 19.86 -8.84
CA ILE A 282 -4.68 19.86 -9.09
C ILE A 282 -4.30 21.13 -9.85
N SER A 283 -5.07 21.54 -10.86
CA SER A 283 -4.83 22.75 -11.64
C SER A 283 -4.87 24.03 -10.81
N LYS A 284 -5.71 24.07 -9.76
CA LYS A 284 -5.77 25.21 -8.80
C LYS A 284 -4.60 25.20 -7.81
N LEU A 285 -4.11 24.02 -7.43
CA LEU A 285 -3.04 23.87 -6.44
C LEU A 285 -1.64 24.06 -7.03
N LYS A 286 -1.50 23.94 -8.34
CA LYS A 286 -0.21 23.99 -9.02
C LYS A 286 0.39 25.40 -9.07
N ASN A 287 1.72 25.44 -8.89
CA ASN A 287 2.50 26.60 -9.33
C ASN A 287 2.43 26.75 -10.85
N PRO A 288 2.38 27.97 -11.40
CA PRO A 288 2.29 28.22 -12.84
C PRO A 288 3.36 27.52 -13.70
N ASN A 289 4.49 27.17 -13.09
CA ASN A 289 5.65 26.56 -13.77
C ASN A 289 5.69 25.03 -13.71
N SER A 290 4.71 24.36 -13.13
CA SER A 290 4.68 22.89 -13.07
C SER A 290 3.71 22.32 -14.11
N SER A 291 4.18 21.54 -15.10
CA SER A 291 3.31 20.86 -16.06
C SER A 291 2.59 19.68 -15.41
N LEU A 292 1.25 19.63 -15.48
CA LEU A 292 0.49 18.44 -15.18
C LEU A 292 0.36 17.61 -16.45
N LYS A 293 0.76 16.35 -16.40
CA LYS A 293 0.44 15.39 -17.45
C LYS A 293 -0.76 14.56 -17.04
N THR A 294 -1.70 14.38 -17.97
CA THR A 294 -2.82 13.45 -17.79
C THR A 294 -2.72 12.32 -18.82
N PHE A 295 -3.22 11.15 -18.45
CA PHE A 295 -3.21 9.96 -19.28
C PHE A 295 -4.63 9.42 -19.45
N SER A 296 -5.00 9.08 -20.67
CA SER A 296 -6.35 8.62 -20.99
C SER A 296 -6.34 7.41 -21.92
N ALA A 297 -7.24 6.45 -21.67
CA ALA A 297 -7.58 5.44 -22.65
C ALA A 297 -8.77 5.92 -23.47
N THR A 298 -8.67 5.80 -24.81
CA THR A 298 -9.73 6.18 -25.74
C THR A 298 -10.13 4.96 -26.58
N PHE A 299 -11.40 4.89 -26.96
CA PHE A 299 -11.97 3.74 -27.69
C PHE A 299 -12.78 4.25 -28.89
N PRO A 300 -12.11 4.76 -29.96
CA PRO A 300 -12.80 5.36 -31.10
C PRO A 300 -13.83 4.40 -31.74
N GLY A 301 -15.05 4.87 -31.89
CA GLY A 301 -16.15 4.08 -32.44
C GLY A 301 -16.92 3.23 -31.41
N PHE A 302 -16.51 3.25 -30.15
CA PHE A 302 -17.26 2.61 -29.07
C PHE A 302 -18.32 3.57 -28.51
N GLU A 303 -19.53 3.06 -28.25
CA GLU A 303 -20.66 3.88 -27.76
C GLU A 303 -20.35 4.66 -26.48
N LYS A 304 -19.48 4.10 -25.60
CA LYS A 304 -19.10 4.72 -24.34
C LYS A 304 -17.72 5.36 -24.40
N ASP A 305 -17.25 5.77 -25.59
CA ASP A 305 -15.97 6.49 -25.70
C ASP A 305 -16.10 7.91 -25.12
N GLU A 306 -15.30 8.21 -24.12
CA GLU A 306 -15.30 9.47 -23.38
C GLU A 306 -14.33 10.51 -23.94
N SER A 307 -13.72 10.26 -25.11
CA SER A 307 -12.70 11.15 -25.76
C SER A 307 -13.15 12.60 -25.88
N LYS A 308 -14.44 12.85 -26.08
CA LYS A 308 -15.00 14.22 -26.16
C LYS A 308 -14.80 14.95 -24.82
N TYR A 309 -15.18 14.34 -23.71
CA TYR A 309 -15.09 14.96 -22.38
C TYR A 309 -13.63 15.10 -21.92
N ILE A 310 -12.78 14.12 -22.25
CA ILE A 310 -11.34 14.20 -22.02
C ILE A 310 -10.75 15.47 -22.66
N ARG A 311 -11.05 15.71 -23.96
CA ARG A 311 -10.56 16.90 -24.68
C ARG A 311 -11.10 18.21 -24.10
N GLU A 312 -12.38 18.23 -23.71
CA GLU A 312 -12.99 19.42 -23.10
C GLU A 312 -12.31 19.80 -21.77
N VAL A 313 -12.04 18.80 -20.89
CA VAL A 313 -11.36 19.03 -19.62
C VAL A 313 -9.90 19.44 -19.85
N ALA A 314 -9.16 18.75 -20.72
CA ALA A 314 -7.78 19.07 -21.02
C ALA A 314 -7.64 20.51 -21.58
N ALA A 315 -8.52 20.90 -22.52
CA ALA A 315 -8.55 22.26 -23.10
C ALA A 315 -8.92 23.32 -22.04
N ARG A 316 -9.92 23.04 -21.18
CA ARG A 316 -10.38 23.97 -20.13
C ARG A 316 -9.28 24.35 -19.15
N PHE A 317 -8.41 23.41 -18.81
CA PHE A 317 -7.34 23.59 -17.81
C PHE A 317 -5.95 23.78 -18.44
N GLY A 318 -5.82 23.77 -19.77
CA GLY A 318 -4.55 23.91 -20.46
C GLY A 318 -3.56 22.79 -20.14
N ILE A 319 -4.03 21.54 -20.07
CA ILE A 319 -3.25 20.39 -19.60
C ILE A 319 -2.84 19.51 -20.78
N GLU A 320 -1.58 19.06 -20.77
CA GLU A 320 -1.10 18.03 -21.68
C GLU A 320 -1.78 16.69 -21.35
N ASN A 321 -2.43 16.09 -22.35
CA ASN A 321 -3.07 14.79 -22.24
C ASN A 321 -2.45 13.80 -23.23
N GLU A 322 -1.88 12.73 -22.71
CA GLU A 322 -1.41 11.59 -23.51
C GLU A 322 -2.52 10.54 -23.60
N THR A 323 -2.80 10.09 -24.81
CA THR A 323 -3.86 9.11 -25.07
C THR A 323 -3.30 7.80 -25.60
N THR A 324 -3.90 6.68 -25.19
CA THR A 324 -3.67 5.37 -25.79
C THR A 324 -5.01 4.78 -26.23
N SER A 325 -5.00 4.03 -27.32
CA SER A 325 -6.19 3.31 -27.82
C SER A 325 -5.92 1.82 -27.73
N PRO A 326 -6.24 1.16 -26.60
CA PRO A 326 -6.06 -0.28 -26.46
C PRO A 326 -6.88 -1.05 -27.48
N THR A 327 -6.29 -2.08 -28.09
CA THR A 327 -6.98 -3.01 -28.98
C THR A 327 -7.04 -4.38 -28.31
N ALA A 328 -8.11 -5.13 -28.56
CA ALA A 328 -8.15 -6.55 -28.24
C ALA A 328 -7.23 -7.28 -29.23
N ILE A 329 -6.16 -7.89 -28.73
CA ILE A 329 -5.29 -8.80 -29.50
C ILE A 329 -5.56 -10.21 -29.02
#